data_9231c9df7b4de2d5d650a858b5e64975
#
_entry.id   9231c9df7b4de2d5d650a858b5e64975
#
_cell.length_a   1.000
_cell.length_b   1.000
_cell.length_c   1.000
_cell.angle_alpha   90.00
_cell.angle_beta   90.00
_cell.angle_gamma   90.00
#
_symmetry.space_group_name_H-M   'P 1'
#
loop_
_entity.id
_entity.type
_entity.pdbx_description
1 polymer ?
#
loop_
_entity_poly.entity_id
_entity_poly.type
_entity_poly.pdbx_seq_one_letter_code
_entity_poly.pdbx_strand_id
1 'polypeptide(L)'
;MSNLLKSKFLLGAMIVAIMFVGVVAFDATPAAADCSITSTLRVGSKGDQVKCLQTIVGATADGSFGPLTKAAVMAWQSGRSLVADGVVGPLTRAALLGGAVSGNFPAGCSSASGYSSTTGVKCDSVQANTFPAGCTSAFGYSPTTGASCSTGAVAGQTGPVSASLASDNPASGYIIGGQATADLAHFTFSGVGTLNTVVLQRTGVSDQNTLSSVYLYDGATRLTDGYSFNNSGQLTMNSLGVAVNGSKTLSVKADVAVVTNASSLGITLVSFIAVGNSSVTANVKGNEMTYGVGNLASVYVAANPSAGGTATVNAGTSAYTVWSAPVQVNVRAVWLKGANFRLTGSAPADALGNIKLFVDGVQVGTAATMGTITGSNYAMFDFAAAPVSLSTGTHTVDLRADVVKGSSYTVTASIQQASDLVLYDGQVGVNIAALGPAGVTYTANSGAEXXXNHHQCRFSFGNY
;
A
#
# COMPACT_ATOMS: atom_id res chain seq x y z
N MET A 1 -54.12 -36.09 -10.32
CA MET A 1 -52.89 -35.31 -10.06
C MET A 1 -51.80 -35.73 -11.03
N SER A 2 -51.92 -35.49 -12.32
CA SER A 2 -50.88 -35.88 -13.28
C SER A 2 -50.79 -34.99 -14.53
N ASN A 3 -51.11 -33.73 -14.46
CA ASN A 3 -51.05 -32.86 -15.64
C ASN A 3 -50.23 -31.59 -15.48
N LEU A 4 -49.37 -31.53 -14.42
CA LEU A 4 -48.55 -30.35 -14.21
C LEU A 4 -47.04 -30.53 -14.53
N LEU A 5 -46.62 -31.72 -14.95
CA LEU A 5 -45.20 -32.01 -15.20
C LEU A 5 -44.81 -31.98 -16.68
N LYS A 6 -45.75 -31.73 -17.58
CA LYS A 6 -45.44 -31.77 -19.03
C LYS A 6 -45.21 -30.39 -19.66
N SER A 7 -45.42 -29.33 -18.89
CA SER A 7 -45.31 -27.96 -19.43
C SER A 7 -43.87 -27.37 -19.34
N LYS A 8 -43.01 -27.91 -18.50
CA LYS A 8 -41.66 -27.33 -18.29
C LYS A 8 -40.59 -27.86 -19.25
N PHE A 9 -40.88 -28.94 -19.97
CA PHE A 9 -39.93 -29.50 -20.92
C PHE A 9 -40.05 -28.94 -22.33
N LEU A 10 -41.15 -28.27 -22.66
CA LEU A 10 -41.30 -27.70 -24.01
C LEU A 10 -40.72 -26.28 -24.13
N LEU A 11 -40.53 -25.59 -22.98
CA LEU A 11 -39.94 -24.25 -23.02
C LEU A 11 -38.41 -24.29 -23.11
N GLY A 12 -37.80 -25.38 -22.62
CA GLY A 12 -36.34 -25.53 -22.72
C GLY A 12 -35.82 -25.95 -24.12
N ALA A 13 -36.68 -26.58 -24.91
CA ALA A 13 -36.28 -27.04 -26.26
C ALA A 13 -36.40 -25.91 -27.31
N MET A 14 -37.17 -24.88 -27.03
CA MET A 14 -37.38 -23.78 -27.97
C MET A 14 -36.29 -22.70 -27.89
N ILE A 15 -35.54 -22.65 -26.77
CA ILE A 15 -34.48 -21.66 -26.60
C ILE A 15 -33.17 -22.14 -27.25
N VAL A 16 -32.96 -23.48 -27.37
CA VAL A 16 -31.76 -24.04 -27.99
C VAL A 16 -31.85 -24.03 -29.52
N ALA A 17 -33.05 -23.97 -30.10
CA ALA A 17 -33.21 -23.96 -31.54
C ALA A 17 -33.01 -22.59 -32.21
N ILE A 18 -32.96 -21.48 -31.41
CA ILE A 18 -32.81 -20.14 -31.97
C ILE A 18 -31.33 -19.69 -32.04
N MET A 19 -30.40 -20.48 -31.47
CA MET A 19 -28.98 -20.11 -31.48
C MET A 19 -28.17 -20.61 -32.68
N PHE A 20 -28.80 -21.20 -33.70
CA PHE A 20 -28.05 -21.83 -34.82
C PHE A 20 -28.43 -21.33 -36.21
N VAL A 21 -29.10 -20.15 -36.33
CA VAL A 21 -29.34 -19.58 -37.65
C VAL A 21 -28.84 -18.13 -37.67
N GLY A 22 -27.73 -17.92 -38.31
CA GLY A 22 -27.35 -16.63 -38.82
C GLY A 22 -26.05 -16.02 -38.28
N VAL A 23 -24.91 -16.62 -38.56
CA VAL A 23 -23.71 -15.82 -38.72
C VAL A 23 -23.70 -15.36 -40.19
N VAL A 24 -24.41 -14.29 -40.46
CA VAL A 24 -24.12 -13.48 -41.65
C VAL A 24 -23.25 -12.33 -41.11
N ALA A 25 -21.99 -12.40 -41.39
CA ALA A 25 -21.09 -11.29 -41.13
C ALA A 25 -21.54 -10.07 -41.92
N PHE A 26 -22.23 -9.16 -41.27
CA PHE A 26 -22.30 -7.80 -41.76
C PHE A 26 -21.12 -7.05 -41.15
N ASP A 27 -20.07 -6.91 -41.91
CA ASP A 27 -19.04 -5.89 -41.66
C ASP A 27 -19.69 -4.50 -41.87
N ALA A 28 -20.54 -4.12 -40.90
CA ALA A 28 -20.86 -2.72 -40.73
C ALA A 28 -19.94 -2.26 -39.62
N THR A 29 -18.78 -1.76 -39.98
CA THR A 29 -18.07 -0.84 -39.11
C THR A 29 -19.06 0.26 -38.77
N PRO A 30 -19.53 0.41 -37.52
CA PRO A 30 -20.24 1.62 -37.18
C PRO A 30 -19.23 2.75 -37.39
N ALA A 31 -19.56 3.70 -38.26
CA ALA A 31 -18.89 4.98 -38.30
C ALA A 31 -18.82 5.43 -36.83
N ALA A 32 -17.60 5.52 -36.31
CA ALA A 32 -17.40 6.07 -34.97
C ALA A 32 -18.00 7.47 -35.05
N ALA A 33 -19.22 7.63 -34.62
CA ALA A 33 -19.81 8.94 -34.39
C ALA A 33 -18.80 9.64 -33.46
N ASP A 34 -18.31 10.79 -33.93
CA ASP A 34 -17.32 11.59 -33.23
C ASP A 34 -17.84 11.86 -31.80
N CYS A 35 -17.46 10.99 -30.89
CA CYS A 35 -17.96 10.99 -29.50
C CYS A 35 -17.18 12.07 -28.73
N SER A 36 -17.72 13.29 -28.80
CA SER A 36 -17.08 14.46 -28.17
C SER A 36 -17.88 14.90 -26.93
N ILE A 37 -17.25 14.83 -25.77
CA ILE A 37 -17.83 15.34 -24.52
C ILE A 37 -17.07 16.62 -24.16
N THR A 38 -17.67 17.76 -24.50
CA THR A 38 -17.04 19.06 -24.34
C THR A 38 -17.50 19.81 -23.07
N SER A 39 -18.66 19.44 -22.52
CA SER A 39 -19.23 20.12 -21.35
C SER A 39 -19.13 19.23 -20.10
N THR A 40 -19.28 19.83 -18.91
CA THR A 40 -19.38 19.08 -17.65
C THR A 40 -20.75 18.43 -17.59
N LEU A 41 -20.80 17.09 -17.41
CA LEU A 41 -22.05 16.33 -17.31
C LEU A 41 -22.27 15.84 -15.87
N ARG A 42 -23.52 15.95 -15.42
CA ARG A 42 -23.93 15.56 -14.07
C ARG A 42 -25.43 15.26 -14.07
N VAL A 43 -25.95 14.81 -12.93
CA VAL A 43 -27.40 14.52 -12.82
C VAL A 43 -28.19 15.73 -13.32
N GLY A 44 -29.13 15.47 -14.26
CA GLY A 44 -29.95 16.45 -14.92
C GLY A 44 -29.46 16.86 -16.30
N SER A 45 -28.21 16.54 -16.68
CA SER A 45 -27.69 16.78 -18.05
C SER A 45 -28.43 15.91 -19.06
N LYS A 46 -28.64 16.41 -20.29
CA LYS A 46 -29.34 15.68 -21.34
C LYS A 46 -28.67 15.90 -22.71
N GLY A 47 -28.94 15.00 -23.65
CA GLY A 47 -28.54 15.13 -25.04
C GLY A 47 -27.45 14.14 -25.46
N ASP A 48 -26.86 14.39 -26.65
CA ASP A 48 -26.00 13.43 -27.31
C ASP A 48 -24.66 13.23 -26.58
N GLN A 49 -24.15 14.25 -25.89
CA GLN A 49 -22.96 14.08 -25.04
C GLN A 49 -23.23 13.10 -23.89
N VAL A 50 -24.46 13.06 -23.36
CA VAL A 50 -24.86 12.10 -22.33
C VAL A 50 -24.96 10.69 -22.92
N LYS A 51 -25.53 10.54 -24.12
CA LYS A 51 -25.58 9.24 -24.82
C LYS A 51 -24.16 8.69 -25.05
N CYS A 52 -23.29 9.56 -25.53
CA CYS A 52 -21.88 9.25 -25.76
C CYS A 52 -21.22 8.75 -24.45
N LEU A 53 -21.38 9.50 -23.37
CA LEU A 53 -20.89 9.12 -22.06
C LEU A 53 -21.42 7.75 -21.63
N GLN A 54 -22.74 7.58 -21.73
CA GLN A 54 -23.43 6.35 -21.31
C GLN A 54 -22.87 5.11 -22.02
N THR A 55 -22.60 5.23 -23.33
CA THR A 55 -21.98 4.16 -24.12
C THR A 55 -20.60 3.79 -23.56
N ILE A 56 -19.79 4.80 -23.20
CA ILE A 56 -18.41 4.59 -22.72
C ILE A 56 -18.41 3.96 -21.31
N VAL A 57 -19.33 4.39 -20.41
CA VAL A 57 -19.35 3.90 -19.04
C VAL A 57 -20.26 2.67 -18.85
N GLY A 58 -20.83 2.14 -19.96
CA GLY A 58 -21.65 0.93 -19.93
C GLY A 58 -23.05 1.13 -19.34
N ALA A 59 -23.60 2.35 -19.43
CA ALA A 59 -24.96 2.64 -19.01
C ALA A 59 -25.91 2.64 -20.22
N THR A 60 -27.23 2.53 -19.97
CA THR A 60 -28.23 2.64 -21.04
C THR A 60 -28.16 4.01 -21.68
N ALA A 61 -27.92 4.06 -23.00
CA ALA A 61 -27.69 5.31 -23.75
C ALA A 61 -29.01 6.02 -24.11
N ASP A 62 -29.76 6.42 -23.09
CA ASP A 62 -31.04 7.12 -23.25
C ASP A 62 -30.89 8.65 -23.37
N GLY A 63 -29.70 9.17 -23.19
CA GLY A 63 -29.41 10.60 -23.30
C GLY A 63 -29.85 11.41 -22.08
N SER A 64 -30.21 10.76 -20.96
CA SER A 64 -30.57 11.44 -19.72
C SER A 64 -29.64 11.03 -18.60
N PHE A 65 -28.94 11.98 -18.00
CA PHE A 65 -28.02 11.69 -16.90
C PHE A 65 -28.82 11.58 -15.61
N GLY A 66 -29.31 10.37 -15.34
CA GLY A 66 -30.05 10.03 -14.13
C GLY A 66 -29.16 9.38 -13.05
N PRO A 67 -29.80 8.89 -11.96
CA PRO A 67 -29.07 8.21 -10.88
C PRO A 67 -28.27 6.97 -11.36
N LEU A 68 -28.80 6.21 -12.31
CA LEU A 68 -28.13 5.03 -12.86
C LEU A 68 -26.88 5.44 -13.64
N THR A 69 -26.95 6.50 -14.44
CA THR A 69 -25.81 7.06 -15.15
C THR A 69 -24.75 7.56 -14.15
N LYS A 70 -25.19 8.23 -13.08
CA LYS A 70 -24.28 8.68 -12.02
C LYS A 70 -23.53 7.49 -11.40
N ALA A 71 -24.24 6.43 -11.05
CA ALA A 71 -23.62 5.23 -10.46
C ALA A 71 -22.59 4.59 -11.41
N ALA A 72 -22.93 4.51 -12.72
CA ALA A 72 -22.01 3.98 -13.72
C ALA A 72 -20.75 4.86 -13.86
N VAL A 73 -20.90 6.18 -13.82
CA VAL A 73 -19.79 7.13 -13.85
C VAL A 73 -18.90 6.94 -12.61
N MET A 74 -19.48 6.82 -11.42
CA MET A 74 -18.72 6.60 -10.18
C MET A 74 -17.91 5.30 -10.24
N ALA A 75 -18.53 4.21 -10.71
CA ALA A 75 -17.82 2.93 -10.88
C ALA A 75 -16.68 3.05 -11.89
N TRP A 76 -16.92 3.74 -13.00
CA TRP A 76 -15.92 3.98 -14.05
C TRP A 76 -14.75 4.84 -13.53
N GLN A 77 -15.04 5.89 -12.75
CA GLN A 77 -14.04 6.77 -12.11
C GLN A 77 -13.17 5.98 -11.12
N SER A 78 -13.78 5.16 -10.26
CA SER A 78 -13.06 4.31 -9.29
C SER A 78 -12.07 3.37 -9.99
N GLY A 79 -12.48 2.78 -11.13
CA GLY A 79 -11.63 1.88 -11.90
C GLY A 79 -10.43 2.56 -12.57
N ARG A 80 -10.35 3.90 -12.49
CA ARG A 80 -9.25 4.68 -13.10
C ARG A 80 -8.58 5.63 -12.11
N SER A 81 -8.70 5.36 -10.83
CA SER A 81 -8.09 6.14 -9.74
C SER A 81 -8.48 7.62 -9.77
N LEU A 82 -9.69 7.92 -10.26
CA LEU A 82 -10.28 9.25 -10.20
C LEU A 82 -11.18 9.36 -8.98
N VAL A 83 -11.42 10.59 -8.52
CA VAL A 83 -12.41 10.82 -7.46
C VAL A 83 -13.79 10.40 -7.98
N ALA A 84 -14.43 9.45 -7.31
CA ALA A 84 -15.72 8.87 -7.74
C ALA A 84 -16.88 9.75 -7.27
N ASP A 85 -16.96 10.98 -7.80
CA ASP A 85 -18.00 11.95 -7.44
C ASP A 85 -19.24 11.86 -8.33
N GLY A 86 -19.14 11.09 -9.41
CA GLY A 86 -20.23 10.93 -10.37
C GLY A 86 -20.45 12.16 -11.25
N VAL A 87 -19.46 13.03 -11.37
CA VAL A 87 -19.50 14.21 -12.22
C VAL A 87 -18.44 14.07 -13.33
N VAL A 88 -18.84 14.25 -14.57
CA VAL A 88 -17.92 14.19 -15.70
C VAL A 88 -17.31 15.58 -15.91
N GLY A 89 -16.36 15.93 -15.03
CA GLY A 89 -15.59 17.17 -15.09
C GLY A 89 -14.41 17.06 -16.07
N PRO A 90 -13.52 18.05 -16.09
CA PRO A 90 -12.40 18.05 -17.03
C PRO A 90 -11.51 16.80 -16.95
N LEU A 91 -11.17 16.36 -15.71
CA LEU A 91 -10.33 15.19 -15.52
C LEU A 91 -11.02 13.90 -16.01
N THR A 92 -12.31 13.74 -15.70
CA THR A 92 -13.08 12.59 -16.15
C THR A 92 -13.20 12.59 -17.69
N ARG A 93 -13.44 13.76 -18.31
CA ARG A 93 -13.50 13.86 -19.78
C ARG A 93 -12.17 13.47 -20.44
N ALA A 94 -11.06 13.98 -19.92
CA ALA A 94 -9.75 13.65 -20.46
C ALA A 94 -9.50 12.13 -20.40
N ALA A 95 -9.86 11.49 -19.30
CA ALA A 95 -9.70 10.04 -19.15
C ALA A 95 -10.66 9.25 -20.07
N LEU A 96 -11.87 9.75 -20.32
CA LEU A 96 -12.85 9.10 -21.21
C LEU A 96 -12.37 9.07 -22.66
N LEU A 97 -11.66 10.11 -23.09
CA LEU A 97 -11.21 10.26 -24.47
C LEU A 97 -9.85 9.60 -24.75
N GLY A 98 -9.38 8.75 -23.81
CA GLY A 98 -8.13 8.02 -23.98
C GLY A 98 -6.89 8.89 -23.84
N GLY A 99 -7.06 10.12 -23.40
CA GLY A 99 -5.95 11.00 -23.08
C GLY A 99 -5.40 10.65 -21.71
N ALA A 100 -4.12 10.37 -21.61
CA ALA A 100 -3.46 10.40 -20.30
C ALA A 100 -3.67 11.82 -19.75
N VAL A 101 -4.30 11.91 -18.57
CA VAL A 101 -4.57 13.21 -17.97
C VAL A 101 -3.26 13.74 -17.38
N SER A 102 -2.46 14.34 -18.24
CA SER A 102 -1.30 15.11 -17.82
C SER A 102 -1.58 16.59 -18.14
N GLY A 103 -2.63 17.11 -17.53
CA GLY A 103 -2.96 18.53 -17.66
C GLY A 103 -2.29 19.32 -16.56
N ASN A 104 -1.00 19.61 -16.70
CA ASN A 104 -0.34 20.62 -15.90
C ASN A 104 -0.76 21.99 -16.45
N PHE A 105 -1.93 22.45 -16.03
CA PHE A 105 -2.31 23.83 -16.30
C PHE A 105 -1.61 24.75 -15.28
N PRO A 106 -1.29 25.99 -15.68
CA PRO A 106 -0.78 26.97 -14.72
C PRO A 106 -1.72 27.10 -13.51
N ALA A 107 -1.15 27.45 -12.35
CA ALA A 107 -1.91 27.59 -11.10
C ALA A 107 -3.13 28.52 -11.29
N GLY A 108 -4.31 28.03 -10.92
CA GLY A 108 -5.56 28.76 -11.08
C GLY A 108 -6.26 28.53 -12.43
N CYS A 109 -5.73 27.66 -13.29
CA CYS A 109 -6.37 27.26 -14.54
C CYS A 109 -7.05 25.90 -14.41
N SER A 110 -8.31 25.84 -14.80
CA SER A 110 -9.10 24.59 -14.81
C SER A 110 -9.32 24.04 -16.22
N SER A 111 -8.80 24.73 -17.25
CA SER A 111 -8.93 24.31 -18.66
C SER A 111 -7.85 25.01 -19.51
N ALA A 112 -7.71 24.59 -20.77
CA ALA A 112 -6.75 25.18 -21.69
C ALA A 112 -7.24 26.48 -22.33
N SER A 113 -8.30 27.08 -21.83
CA SER A 113 -8.84 28.33 -22.40
C SER A 113 -9.05 29.38 -21.30
N GLY A 114 -8.75 30.63 -21.60
CA GLY A 114 -8.90 31.75 -20.68
C GLY A 114 -7.62 32.11 -19.97
N TYR A 115 -7.76 32.79 -18.84
CA TYR A 115 -6.66 33.24 -18.00
C TYR A 115 -6.86 32.74 -16.57
N SER A 116 -5.77 32.45 -15.89
CA SER A 116 -5.79 32.07 -14.48
C SER A 116 -6.42 33.17 -13.63
N SER A 117 -7.39 32.81 -12.83
CA SER A 117 -8.05 33.74 -11.91
C SER A 117 -7.14 34.15 -10.72
N THR A 118 -6.05 33.43 -10.52
CA THR A 118 -5.14 33.69 -9.39
C THR A 118 -3.82 34.34 -9.82
N THR A 119 -3.33 34.03 -11.04
CA THR A 119 -2.03 34.53 -11.50
C THR A 119 -2.11 35.42 -12.73
N GLY A 120 -3.27 35.48 -13.42
CA GLY A 120 -3.44 36.23 -14.67
C GLY A 120 -2.75 35.63 -15.89
N VAL A 121 -2.11 34.47 -15.74
CA VAL A 121 -1.39 33.81 -16.83
C VAL A 121 -2.38 33.12 -17.76
N LYS A 122 -2.11 33.12 -19.07
CA LYS A 122 -2.95 32.46 -20.06
C LYS A 122 -2.91 30.95 -19.90
N CYS A 123 -4.08 30.31 -19.87
CA CYS A 123 -4.21 28.89 -19.57
C CYS A 123 -3.83 27.95 -20.73
N ASP A 124 -3.61 28.49 -21.92
CA ASP A 124 -3.25 27.70 -23.11
C ASP A 124 -1.74 27.46 -23.24
N SER A 125 -0.93 27.93 -22.31
CA SER A 125 0.50 27.65 -22.33
C SER A 125 0.75 26.23 -21.84
N VAL A 126 0.45 25.26 -22.68
CA VAL A 126 0.87 23.87 -22.48
C VAL A 126 2.39 23.86 -22.65
N GLN A 127 3.13 23.67 -21.58
CA GLN A 127 4.54 23.36 -21.72
C GLN A 127 4.65 22.01 -22.44
N ALA A 128 5.21 22.04 -23.63
CA ALA A 128 5.43 20.82 -24.40
C ALA A 128 6.23 19.84 -23.55
N ASN A 129 5.68 18.65 -23.34
CA ASN A 129 6.43 17.56 -22.73
C ASN A 129 7.59 17.21 -23.68
N THR A 130 8.76 17.78 -23.42
CA THR A 130 9.97 17.39 -24.15
C THR A 130 10.44 16.07 -23.59
N PHE A 131 10.04 14.99 -24.21
CA PHE A 131 10.62 13.69 -23.96
C PHE A 131 12.12 13.70 -24.30
N PRO A 132 12.93 12.87 -23.65
CA PRO A 132 14.32 12.70 -24.07
C PRO A 132 14.42 12.39 -25.56
N ALA A 133 15.52 12.81 -26.18
CA ALA A 133 15.73 12.65 -27.62
C ALA A 133 15.48 11.20 -28.06
N GLY A 134 14.60 11.04 -29.06
CA GLY A 134 14.22 9.75 -29.59
C GLY A 134 13.02 9.08 -28.92
N CYS A 135 12.44 9.70 -27.89
CA CYS A 135 11.28 9.15 -27.18
C CYS A 135 9.99 9.79 -27.70
N THR A 136 8.99 8.97 -27.99
CA THR A 136 7.66 9.40 -28.43
C THR A 136 6.58 9.17 -27.35
N SER A 137 6.96 8.56 -26.20
CA SER A 137 6.05 8.30 -25.09
C SER A 137 6.84 8.23 -23.79
N ALA A 138 6.15 8.21 -22.65
CA ALA A 138 6.77 8.14 -21.33
C ALA A 138 7.18 6.71 -20.93
N PHE A 139 7.13 5.74 -21.82
CA PHE A 139 7.43 4.34 -21.51
C PHE A 139 8.49 3.78 -22.46
N GLY A 140 9.37 2.94 -21.94
CA GLY A 140 10.41 2.27 -22.69
C GLY A 140 11.73 3.01 -22.69
N TYR A 141 12.55 2.74 -23.69
CA TYR A 141 13.87 3.36 -23.86
C TYR A 141 13.94 4.00 -25.25
N SER A 142 14.69 5.10 -25.34
CA SER A 142 14.94 5.79 -26.62
C SER A 142 15.69 4.85 -27.59
N PRO A 143 15.14 4.61 -28.77
CA PRO A 143 15.83 3.78 -29.77
C PRO A 143 17.11 4.44 -30.33
N THR A 144 17.27 5.75 -30.11
CA THR A 144 18.44 6.48 -30.63
C THR A 144 19.52 6.71 -29.58
N THR A 145 19.19 6.81 -28.30
CA THR A 145 20.16 7.11 -27.24
C THR A 145 20.26 6.03 -26.16
N GLY A 146 19.32 5.08 -26.13
CA GLY A 146 19.26 4.06 -25.09
C GLY A 146 18.78 4.58 -23.73
N ALA A 147 18.48 5.86 -23.61
CA ALA A 147 18.02 6.47 -22.36
C ALA A 147 16.56 6.10 -22.07
N SER A 148 16.21 5.96 -20.78
CA SER A 148 14.82 5.71 -20.40
C SER A 148 13.92 6.85 -20.83
N CYS A 149 12.80 6.53 -21.46
CA CYS A 149 11.79 7.49 -21.90
C CYS A 149 10.87 7.94 -20.78
N SER A 150 10.96 7.30 -19.62
CA SER A 150 10.19 7.75 -18.46
C SER A 150 10.68 9.14 -18.06
N THR A 151 9.95 10.17 -18.47
CA THR A 151 10.10 11.47 -17.86
C THR A 151 9.49 11.36 -16.47
N GLY A 152 10.23 10.83 -15.53
CA GLY A 152 9.83 10.80 -14.13
C GLY A 152 9.86 12.18 -13.50
N ALA A 153 10.04 13.21 -14.32
CA ALA A 153 10.02 14.57 -13.85
C ALA A 153 8.65 15.18 -14.14
N VAL A 154 7.89 15.47 -13.12
CA VAL A 154 6.78 16.39 -13.23
C VAL A 154 7.40 17.73 -13.64
N ALA A 155 7.19 18.14 -14.89
CA ALA A 155 7.69 19.43 -15.38
C ALA A 155 7.06 20.52 -14.51
N GLY A 156 7.85 21.14 -13.68
CA GLY A 156 7.38 22.22 -12.82
C GLY A 156 8.17 22.42 -11.54
N GLN A 157 9.00 21.44 -11.13
CA GLN A 157 9.87 21.65 -9.97
C GLN A 157 11.30 21.19 -10.25
N THR A 158 12.04 22.05 -10.95
CA THR A 158 13.49 21.91 -11.12
C THR A 158 14.16 22.70 -9.99
N GLY A 159 13.93 22.31 -8.77
CA GLY A 159 14.55 22.96 -7.62
C GLY A 159 15.04 21.94 -6.62
N PRO A 160 15.92 22.37 -5.72
CA PRO A 160 16.32 21.50 -4.62
C PRO A 160 15.10 21.07 -3.80
N VAL A 161 15.16 19.87 -3.25
CA VAL A 161 14.06 19.39 -2.40
C VAL A 161 13.96 20.28 -1.17
N SER A 162 12.74 20.70 -0.86
CA SER A 162 12.39 21.45 0.36
C SER A 162 11.45 20.61 1.21
N ALA A 163 11.28 20.96 2.48
CA ALA A 163 10.38 20.25 3.38
C ALA A 163 9.43 21.22 4.09
N SER A 164 8.21 20.80 4.32
CA SER A 164 7.19 21.53 5.05
C SER A 164 6.35 20.59 5.91
N LEU A 165 5.60 21.12 6.85
CA LEU A 165 4.63 20.33 7.59
C LEU A 165 3.48 19.97 6.63
N ALA A 166 3.07 18.73 6.63
CA ALA A 166 2.00 18.26 5.73
C ALA A 166 0.63 18.78 6.19
N SER A 167 -0.26 19.00 5.23
CA SER A 167 -1.62 19.48 5.54
C SER A 167 -2.43 18.45 6.34
N ASP A 168 -2.07 17.17 6.24
CA ASP A 168 -2.68 16.08 6.99
C ASP A 168 -1.88 15.71 8.24
N ASN A 169 -0.98 16.60 8.71
CA ASN A 169 -0.23 16.36 9.94
C ASN A 169 -1.18 16.12 11.12
N PRO A 170 -0.97 15.09 11.94
CA PRO A 170 -1.86 14.81 13.07
C PRO A 170 -2.05 16.04 13.96
N ALA A 171 -3.29 16.33 14.34
CA ALA A 171 -3.59 17.36 15.31
C ALA A 171 -3.05 16.97 16.68
N SER A 172 -2.79 17.95 17.55
CA SER A 172 -2.42 17.67 18.95
C SER A 172 -3.50 16.80 19.59
N GLY A 173 -3.08 15.75 20.26
CA GLY A 173 -3.98 14.77 20.84
C GLY A 173 -3.27 13.96 21.91
N TYR A 174 -3.85 12.80 22.25
CA TYR A 174 -3.29 11.92 23.26
C TYR A 174 -2.58 10.74 22.59
N ILE A 175 -1.43 10.37 23.15
CA ILE A 175 -0.76 9.10 22.88
C ILE A 175 -0.66 8.35 24.19
N ILE A 176 -0.68 7.03 24.11
CA ILE A 176 -0.82 6.17 25.30
C ILE A 176 0.41 5.26 25.40
N GLY A 177 0.98 5.14 26.59
CA GLY A 177 2.06 4.19 26.83
C GLY A 177 1.61 2.77 26.48
N GLY A 178 2.39 2.07 25.67
CA GLY A 178 2.05 0.75 25.11
C GLY A 178 1.43 0.80 23.73
N GLN A 179 1.10 1.99 23.24
CA GLN A 179 0.58 2.17 21.87
C GLN A 179 1.69 1.89 20.86
N ALA A 180 1.37 1.13 19.81
CA ALA A 180 2.29 0.90 18.70
C ALA A 180 2.00 1.84 17.55
N THR A 181 3.01 2.18 16.81
CA THR A 181 2.92 2.98 15.56
C THR A 181 2.04 4.24 15.73
N ALA A 182 2.17 4.90 16.92
CA ALA A 182 1.50 6.18 17.15
C ALA A 182 1.92 7.18 16.07
N ASP A 183 0.94 7.84 15.48
CA ASP A 183 1.17 8.76 14.36
C ASP A 183 1.54 10.13 14.93
N LEU A 184 2.80 10.57 14.74
CA LEU A 184 3.36 11.71 15.45
C LEU A 184 3.52 12.96 14.59
N ALA A 185 3.92 12.77 13.31
CA ALA A 185 4.15 13.91 12.43
C ALA A 185 4.17 13.49 10.98
N HIS A 186 3.65 14.34 10.10
CA HIS A 186 3.74 14.17 8.65
C HIS A 186 4.53 15.33 8.04
N PHE A 187 5.50 14.98 7.19
CA PHE A 187 6.33 15.97 6.50
C PHE A 187 6.20 15.78 5.00
N THR A 188 5.95 16.88 4.29
CA THR A 188 5.89 16.89 2.83
C THR A 188 7.20 17.41 2.27
N PHE A 189 7.84 16.58 1.44
CA PHE A 189 9.04 16.91 0.69
C PHE A 189 8.64 17.29 -0.74
N SER A 190 9.06 18.47 -1.20
CA SER A 190 8.66 19.01 -2.51
C SER A 190 9.88 19.35 -3.33
N GLY A 191 9.93 18.90 -4.59
CA GLY A 191 11.06 19.08 -5.49
C GLY A 191 11.36 17.82 -6.28
N VAL A 192 12.58 17.70 -6.77
CA VAL A 192 13.03 16.50 -7.50
C VAL A 192 14.34 16.00 -6.91
N GLY A 193 14.35 14.76 -6.45
CA GLY A 193 15.53 14.15 -5.87
C GLY A 193 15.23 12.80 -5.25
N THR A 194 16.25 12.24 -4.58
CA THR A 194 16.09 11.01 -3.80
C THR A 194 16.44 11.31 -2.35
N LEU A 195 15.47 11.21 -1.48
CA LEU A 195 15.65 11.44 -0.04
C LEU A 195 16.44 10.26 0.54
N ASN A 196 17.65 10.54 0.99
CA ASN A 196 18.56 9.52 1.50
C ASN A 196 18.70 9.54 3.02
N THR A 197 18.62 10.74 3.62
CA THR A 197 18.79 10.90 5.07
C THR A 197 17.72 11.83 5.61
N VAL A 198 17.19 11.51 6.79
CA VAL A 198 16.27 12.34 7.57
C VAL A 198 16.80 12.41 9.00
N VAL A 199 16.92 13.61 9.54
CA VAL A 199 17.32 13.85 10.92
C VAL A 199 16.12 14.40 11.69
N LEU A 200 15.71 13.68 12.72
CA LEU A 200 14.57 14.02 13.56
C LEU A 200 15.04 14.39 14.96
N GLN A 201 14.32 15.31 15.60
CA GLN A 201 14.53 15.72 16.98
C GLN A 201 13.23 15.47 17.75
N ARG A 202 13.32 14.73 18.87
CA ARG A 202 12.22 14.60 19.81
C ARG A 202 12.11 15.90 20.62
N THR A 203 10.89 16.38 20.81
CA THR A 203 10.57 17.58 21.59
C THR A 203 9.56 17.22 22.68
N GLY A 204 9.28 18.17 23.57
CA GLY A 204 8.35 17.98 24.66
C GLY A 204 9.02 17.44 25.94
N VAL A 205 8.21 17.13 26.94
CA VAL A 205 8.68 16.64 28.24
C VAL A 205 8.60 15.12 28.25
N SER A 206 9.69 14.50 27.87
CA SER A 206 9.83 13.04 27.78
C SER A 206 11.31 12.68 27.70
N ASP A 207 11.65 11.41 27.88
CA ASP A 207 13.03 10.97 27.76
C ASP A 207 13.25 10.14 26.47
N GLN A 208 14.50 9.74 26.24
CA GLN A 208 14.88 9.00 25.02
C GLN A 208 14.16 7.67 24.87
N ASN A 209 13.74 7.07 25.96
CA ASN A 209 13.10 5.75 25.95
C ASN A 209 11.58 5.83 25.79
N THR A 210 10.99 7.03 25.85
CA THR A 210 9.55 7.21 25.69
C THR A 210 9.07 6.71 24.31
N LEU A 211 9.90 6.88 23.28
CA LEU A 211 9.63 6.30 21.95
C LEU A 211 10.64 5.16 21.73
N SER A 212 10.17 3.94 21.89
CA SER A 212 11.05 2.77 21.86
C SER A 212 11.51 2.40 20.44
N SER A 213 10.69 2.68 19.44
CA SER A 213 11.04 2.46 18.03
C SER A 213 10.34 3.53 17.18
N VAL A 214 11.08 4.19 16.31
CA VAL A 214 10.57 5.24 15.44
C VAL A 214 10.73 4.79 14.00
N TYR A 215 9.68 4.92 13.22
CA TYR A 215 9.60 4.43 11.84
C TYR A 215 9.23 5.56 10.89
N LEU A 216 9.62 5.40 9.63
CA LEU A 216 9.17 6.25 8.53
C LEU A 216 8.20 5.46 7.65
N TYR A 217 7.10 6.07 7.26
CA TYR A 217 6.05 5.46 6.44
C TYR A 217 5.75 6.30 5.21
N ASP A 218 5.40 5.63 4.11
CA ASP A 218 4.79 6.22 2.91
C ASP A 218 3.34 5.71 2.86
N GLY A 219 2.41 6.55 3.30
CA GLY A 219 1.03 6.11 3.50
C GLY A 219 0.94 4.97 4.50
N ALA A 220 0.46 3.80 4.07
CA ALA A 220 0.37 2.60 4.88
C ALA A 220 1.65 1.76 4.88
N THR A 221 2.59 2.04 3.99
CA THR A 221 3.80 1.22 3.80
C THR A 221 4.93 1.68 4.71
N ARG A 222 5.41 0.78 5.56
CA ARG A 222 6.60 1.06 6.39
C ARG A 222 7.85 1.03 5.51
N LEU A 223 8.66 2.09 5.60
CA LEU A 223 9.89 2.23 4.81
C LEU A 223 11.14 1.79 5.58
N THR A 224 11.12 1.88 6.93
CA THR A 224 12.30 1.65 7.76
C THR A 224 12.03 0.63 8.85
N ASP A 225 13.09 0.01 9.34
CA ASP A 225 13.08 -0.66 10.64
C ASP A 225 12.99 0.39 11.76
N GLY A 226 12.86 -0.04 13.01
CA GLY A 226 12.74 0.87 14.15
C GLY A 226 14.07 1.53 14.49
N TYR A 227 14.05 2.85 14.63
CA TYR A 227 15.19 3.66 15.06
C TYR A 227 14.94 4.17 16.49
N SER A 228 16.01 4.49 17.21
CA SER A 228 15.93 5.04 18.56
C SER A 228 16.59 6.41 18.64
N PHE A 229 16.07 7.27 19.50
CA PHE A 229 16.67 8.57 19.79
C PHE A 229 17.93 8.40 20.64
N ASN A 230 18.94 9.19 20.38
CA ASN A 230 20.14 9.27 21.20
C ASN A 230 19.86 10.13 22.46
N ASN A 231 20.87 10.27 23.32
CA ASN A 231 20.76 11.02 24.57
C ASN A 231 20.43 12.50 24.38
N SER A 232 20.73 13.05 23.19
CA SER A 232 20.39 14.44 22.84
C SER A 232 18.98 14.57 22.27
N GLY A 233 18.21 13.46 22.23
CA GLY A 233 16.87 13.43 21.67
C GLY A 233 16.86 13.52 20.13
N GLN A 234 17.94 13.11 19.47
CA GLN A 234 18.06 13.18 18.01
C GLN A 234 18.21 11.76 17.44
N LEU A 235 17.65 11.53 16.26
CA LEU A 235 17.90 10.30 15.51
C LEU A 235 18.14 10.62 14.04
N THR A 236 18.92 9.78 13.38
CA THR A 236 19.23 9.91 11.96
C THR A 236 18.87 8.61 11.25
N MET A 237 18.00 8.72 10.24
CA MET A 237 17.64 7.62 9.36
C MET A 237 18.41 7.79 8.05
N ASN A 238 19.19 6.79 7.67
CA ASN A 238 20.06 6.83 6.50
C ASN A 238 19.63 5.80 5.46
N SER A 239 20.13 5.96 4.24
CA SER A 239 19.95 5.00 3.13
C SER A 239 18.48 4.77 2.80
N LEU A 240 17.66 5.83 2.86
CA LEU A 240 16.21 5.72 2.65
C LEU A 240 15.86 5.42 1.20
N GLY A 241 16.53 6.04 0.22
CA GLY A 241 16.29 5.81 -1.20
C GLY A 241 14.90 6.22 -1.68
N VAL A 242 14.23 7.17 -1.00
CA VAL A 242 12.84 7.56 -1.33
C VAL A 242 12.84 8.60 -2.42
N ALA A 243 12.25 8.27 -3.58
CA ALA A 243 12.14 9.20 -4.70
C ALA A 243 11.12 10.31 -4.38
N VAL A 244 11.54 11.55 -4.59
CA VAL A 244 10.69 12.74 -4.53
C VAL A 244 10.58 13.27 -5.95
N ASN A 245 9.38 13.24 -6.51
CA ASN A 245 9.07 13.71 -7.87
C ASN A 245 7.85 14.62 -7.78
N GLY A 246 8.11 15.91 -7.52
CA GLY A 246 7.05 16.89 -7.27
C GLY A 246 6.75 17.01 -5.79
N SER A 247 6.01 16.07 -5.23
CA SER A 247 5.63 16.09 -3.81
C SER A 247 5.57 14.68 -3.24
N LYS A 248 6.07 14.49 -2.01
CA LYS A 248 6.06 13.22 -1.31
C LYS A 248 5.84 13.47 0.17
N THR A 249 4.76 12.96 0.74
CA THR A 249 4.49 13.07 2.19
C THR A 249 4.90 11.77 2.86
N LEU A 250 5.67 11.90 3.94
CA LEU A 250 6.11 10.78 4.77
C LEU A 250 5.61 11.00 6.20
N SER A 251 5.17 9.92 6.85
CA SER A 251 4.70 9.94 8.24
C SER A 251 5.78 9.40 9.16
N VAL A 252 5.96 10.04 10.31
CA VAL A 252 6.80 9.56 11.41
C VAL A 252 5.88 8.90 12.42
N LYS A 253 6.03 7.59 12.59
CA LYS A 253 5.25 6.81 13.55
C LYS A 253 6.19 6.17 14.57
N ALA A 254 5.69 5.91 15.78
CA ALA A 254 6.56 5.33 16.83
C ALA A 254 5.78 4.41 17.77
N ASP A 255 6.52 3.47 18.32
CA ASP A 255 6.03 2.66 19.46
C ASP A 255 6.31 3.43 20.75
N VAL A 256 5.29 3.57 21.58
CA VAL A 256 5.30 4.41 22.78
C VAL A 256 5.49 3.51 24.00
N ALA A 257 6.61 3.66 24.68
CA ALA A 257 6.88 2.88 25.90
C ALA A 257 5.99 3.34 27.08
N VAL A 258 5.74 2.44 28.02
CA VAL A 258 5.08 2.79 29.27
C VAL A 258 6.14 3.38 30.21
N VAL A 259 6.06 4.70 30.44
CA VAL A 259 7.02 5.44 31.29
C VAL A 259 6.26 6.33 32.26
N THR A 260 6.94 6.78 33.33
CA THR A 260 6.35 7.60 34.38
C THR A 260 6.79 9.06 34.28
N ASN A 261 7.77 9.38 33.44
CA ASN A 261 8.40 10.69 33.37
C ASN A 261 8.10 11.47 32.09
N ALA A 262 7.06 11.06 31.35
CA ALA A 262 6.62 11.78 30.15
C ALA A 262 5.28 12.47 30.39
N SER A 263 5.13 13.68 29.85
CA SER A 263 3.85 14.39 29.85
C SER A 263 3.48 14.90 28.44
N SER A 264 4.49 15.17 27.61
CA SER A 264 4.24 15.57 26.20
C SER A 264 5.40 15.13 25.33
N LEU A 265 5.12 14.97 24.03
CA LEU A 265 6.16 14.70 23.05
C LEU A 265 5.73 15.14 21.65
N GLY A 266 6.70 15.54 20.86
CA GLY A 266 6.52 15.89 19.46
C GLY A 266 7.77 15.56 18.67
N ILE A 267 7.70 15.75 17.36
CA ILE A 267 8.80 15.47 16.44
C ILE A 267 9.06 16.72 15.58
N THR A 268 10.32 17.11 15.50
CA THR A 268 10.79 18.12 14.56
C THR A 268 11.68 17.47 13.51
N LEU A 269 11.44 17.76 12.25
CA LEU A 269 12.37 17.46 11.17
C LEU A 269 13.46 18.51 11.18
N VAL A 270 14.66 18.15 11.60
CA VAL A 270 15.80 19.08 11.73
C VAL A 270 16.43 19.36 10.38
N SER A 271 16.76 18.29 9.66
CA SER A 271 17.42 18.38 8.36
C SER A 271 17.20 17.09 7.56
N PHE A 272 17.57 17.16 6.29
CA PHE A 272 17.52 15.99 5.41
C PHE A 272 18.58 16.11 4.31
N ILE A 273 18.87 14.99 3.64
CA ILE A 273 19.71 14.94 2.43
C ILE A 273 18.88 14.31 1.32
N ALA A 274 18.69 15.04 0.21
CA ALA A 274 17.85 14.57 -0.89
C ALA A 274 18.56 14.54 -2.23
N VAL A 275 19.50 15.46 -2.48
CA VAL A 275 20.25 15.52 -3.75
C VAL A 275 21.72 15.72 -3.41
N GLY A 276 22.55 14.89 -3.99
CA GLY A 276 23.98 14.91 -3.65
C GLY A 276 24.19 14.53 -2.19
N ASN A 277 25.14 15.14 -1.54
CA ASN A 277 25.46 14.86 -0.14
C ASN A 277 25.29 16.09 0.77
N SER A 278 24.63 17.13 0.25
CA SER A 278 24.44 18.36 1.03
C SER A 278 23.20 18.24 1.93
N SER A 279 23.41 18.54 3.21
CA SER A 279 22.32 18.59 4.19
C SER A 279 21.51 19.87 4.01
N VAL A 280 20.20 19.73 3.97
CA VAL A 280 19.24 20.85 3.93
C VAL A 280 18.64 21.01 5.32
N THR A 281 18.84 22.17 5.94
CA THR A 281 18.20 22.49 7.22
C THR A 281 16.71 22.73 6.99
N ALA A 282 15.88 22.04 7.74
CA ALA A 282 14.41 22.12 7.61
C ALA A 282 13.77 22.83 8.80
N ASN A 283 14.05 22.37 10.01
CA ASN A 283 13.47 22.88 11.27
C ASN A 283 11.93 22.95 11.23
N VAL A 284 11.30 21.91 10.64
CA VAL A 284 9.85 21.82 10.53
C VAL A 284 9.31 21.08 11.75
N LYS A 285 8.53 21.77 12.58
CA LYS A 285 8.01 21.22 13.83
C LYS A 285 6.62 20.64 13.60
N GLY A 286 6.44 19.36 13.99
CA GLY A 286 5.11 18.73 14.09
C GLY A 286 4.38 19.17 15.33
N ASN A 287 3.15 18.72 15.48
CA ASN A 287 2.35 19.04 16.67
C ASN A 287 2.84 18.25 17.88
N GLU A 288 2.57 18.80 19.05
CA GLU A 288 2.94 18.17 20.31
C GLU A 288 1.76 17.35 20.83
N MET A 289 2.02 16.10 21.21
CA MET A 289 1.04 15.15 21.74
C MET A 289 1.14 15.11 23.27
N THR A 290 0.01 14.92 23.95
CA THR A 290 -0.03 14.71 25.39
C THR A 290 0.17 13.21 25.67
N TYR A 291 1.12 12.89 26.53
CA TYR A 291 1.36 11.50 26.95
C TYR A 291 0.41 11.12 28.08
N GLY A 292 -0.17 9.91 27.97
CA GLY A 292 -1.02 9.36 29.02
C GLY A 292 -0.74 7.87 29.22
N VAL A 293 -1.26 7.33 30.30
CA VAL A 293 -1.21 5.91 30.61
C VAL A 293 -2.63 5.37 30.48
N GLY A 294 -2.79 4.26 29.78
CA GLY A 294 -4.09 3.63 29.57
C GLY A 294 -4.06 2.15 29.85
N ASN A 295 -5.23 1.58 30.07
CA ASN A 295 -5.37 0.13 30.23
C ASN A 295 -5.59 -0.48 28.85
N LEU A 296 -4.50 -0.83 28.18
CA LEU A 296 -4.53 -1.46 26.84
C LEU A 296 -4.66 -2.98 26.95
N ALA A 297 -5.17 -3.61 25.91
CA ALA A 297 -4.99 -5.05 25.72
C ALA A 297 -3.49 -5.35 25.65
N SER A 298 -3.09 -6.56 26.01
CA SER A 298 -1.68 -6.96 25.86
C SER A 298 -1.59 -8.27 25.10
N VAL A 299 -0.61 -8.33 24.21
CA VAL A 299 -0.37 -9.50 23.35
C VAL A 299 1.09 -9.90 23.51
N TYR A 300 1.32 -11.15 23.86
CA TYR A 300 2.67 -11.70 24.05
C TYR A 300 2.94 -12.75 22.98
N VAL A 301 4.05 -12.58 22.27
CA VAL A 301 4.50 -13.57 21.28
C VAL A 301 5.52 -14.45 21.99
N ALA A 302 5.20 -15.72 22.18
CA ALA A 302 6.10 -16.65 22.84
C ALA A 302 7.29 -16.99 21.96
N ALA A 303 8.37 -17.46 22.56
CA ALA A 303 9.53 -17.92 21.81
C ALA A 303 9.10 -19.06 20.87
N ASN A 304 9.60 -19.02 19.64
CA ASN A 304 9.36 -20.08 18.68
C ASN A 304 10.09 -21.35 19.16
N PRO A 305 9.38 -22.44 19.42
CA PRO A 305 10.05 -23.67 19.89
C PRO A 305 11.01 -24.28 18.86
N SER A 306 10.88 -23.90 17.58
CA SER A 306 11.79 -24.36 16.52
C SER A 306 12.92 -23.37 16.26
N ALA A 307 13.03 -22.27 17.02
CA ALA A 307 14.08 -21.27 16.81
C ALA A 307 15.46 -21.88 17.00
N GLY A 308 16.37 -21.58 16.07
CA GLY A 308 17.75 -22.07 16.10
C GLY A 308 17.95 -23.48 15.57
N GLY A 309 16.87 -24.17 15.20
CA GLY A 309 16.99 -25.46 14.53
C GLY A 309 17.18 -25.32 13.02
N THR A 310 17.74 -26.34 12.38
CA THR A 310 17.77 -26.45 10.93
C THR A 310 16.88 -27.61 10.51
N ALA A 311 15.92 -27.34 9.66
CA ALA A 311 15.02 -28.35 9.13
C ALA A 311 15.27 -28.46 7.61
N THR A 312 15.25 -29.69 7.10
CA THR A 312 15.40 -29.96 5.68
C THR A 312 14.02 -30.19 5.07
N VAL A 313 13.73 -29.49 3.99
CA VAL A 313 12.45 -29.60 3.28
C VAL A 313 12.70 -29.74 1.78
N ASN A 314 11.91 -30.60 1.14
CA ASN A 314 12.04 -30.87 -0.30
C ASN A 314 11.27 -29.84 -1.13
N ALA A 315 11.84 -29.45 -2.26
CA ALA A 315 11.09 -28.69 -3.26
C ALA A 315 9.86 -29.51 -3.71
N GLY A 316 8.73 -28.82 -3.91
CA GLY A 316 7.45 -29.45 -4.20
C GLY A 316 6.59 -29.67 -2.95
N THR A 317 7.12 -29.43 -1.74
CA THR A 317 6.32 -29.52 -0.51
C THR A 317 5.34 -28.36 -0.47
N SER A 318 4.05 -28.65 -0.31
CA SER A 318 2.99 -27.65 -0.24
C SER A 318 2.65 -27.34 1.22
N ALA A 319 2.29 -26.09 1.48
CA ALA A 319 1.81 -25.58 2.78
C ALA A 319 2.76 -25.93 3.95
N TYR A 320 4.06 -25.92 3.67
CA TYR A 320 5.10 -26.17 4.70
C TYR A 320 5.08 -25.00 5.71
N THR A 321 5.10 -25.33 7.01
CA THR A 321 5.13 -24.31 8.07
C THR A 321 6.56 -23.76 8.21
N VAL A 322 6.78 -22.55 7.70
CA VAL A 322 8.10 -21.89 7.73
C VAL A 322 8.33 -21.11 9.03
N TRP A 323 7.24 -20.79 9.75
CA TRP A 323 7.31 -20.11 11.05
C TRP A 323 6.03 -20.43 11.83
N SER A 324 6.16 -20.55 13.15
CA SER A 324 5.02 -20.82 14.04
C SER A 324 5.34 -20.29 15.43
N ALA A 325 4.38 -19.65 16.09
CA ALA A 325 4.54 -19.26 17.50
C ALA A 325 3.19 -19.16 18.21
N PRO A 326 3.16 -19.48 19.50
CA PRO A 326 2.00 -19.14 20.32
C PRO A 326 1.94 -17.63 20.56
N VAL A 327 0.73 -17.09 20.45
CA VAL A 327 0.42 -15.68 20.67
C VAL A 327 -0.64 -15.59 21.75
N GLN A 328 -0.28 -15.05 22.91
CA GLN A 328 -1.16 -14.95 24.10
C GLN A 328 -1.81 -13.57 24.13
N VAL A 329 -3.14 -13.53 24.11
CA VAL A 329 -3.92 -12.29 24.21
C VAL A 329 -4.52 -12.19 25.61
N ASN A 330 -4.29 -11.06 26.29
CA ASN A 330 -4.79 -10.82 27.66
C ASN A 330 -5.59 -9.52 27.72
N VAL A 331 -6.32 -9.37 28.81
CA VAL A 331 -7.17 -8.23 29.16
C VAL A 331 -8.45 -8.23 28.30
N ARG A 332 -8.33 -8.15 26.97
CA ARG A 332 -9.47 -8.17 26.03
C ARG A 332 -9.04 -8.60 24.65
N ALA A 333 -10.02 -8.97 23.84
CA ALA A 333 -9.80 -9.35 22.43
C ALA A 333 -9.17 -8.18 21.65
N VAL A 334 -8.34 -8.52 20.66
CA VAL A 334 -7.70 -7.56 19.76
C VAL A 334 -7.98 -7.94 18.33
N TRP A 335 -7.73 -7.00 17.42
CA TRP A 335 -7.81 -7.22 15.98
C TRP A 335 -6.41 -7.27 15.39
N LEU A 336 -6.08 -8.35 14.71
CA LEU A 336 -4.88 -8.43 13.88
C LEU A 336 -5.21 -7.77 12.53
N LYS A 337 -4.59 -6.63 12.26
CA LYS A 337 -4.80 -5.83 11.04
C LYS A 337 -3.72 -6.04 9.98
N GLY A 338 -2.63 -6.73 10.34
CA GLY A 338 -1.56 -7.03 9.40
C GLY A 338 -0.44 -7.80 10.08
N ALA A 339 0.44 -8.38 9.25
CA ALA A 339 1.62 -9.09 9.73
C ALA A 339 2.74 -9.01 8.69
N ASN A 340 3.97 -8.78 9.13
CA ASN A 340 5.14 -8.66 8.28
C ASN A 340 6.20 -9.66 8.74
N PHE A 341 6.57 -10.60 7.89
CA PHE A 341 7.58 -11.60 8.19
C PHE A 341 8.82 -11.33 7.35
N ARG A 342 9.93 -11.01 8.01
CA ARG A 342 11.23 -10.87 7.34
C ARG A 342 11.71 -12.25 6.88
N LEU A 343 12.15 -12.34 5.62
CA LEU A 343 12.70 -13.56 5.04
C LEU A 343 14.19 -13.34 4.82
N THR A 344 15.00 -14.19 5.45
CA THR A 344 16.47 -14.16 5.32
C THR A 344 16.97 -15.51 4.85
N GLY A 345 18.23 -15.53 4.32
CA GLY A 345 18.84 -16.75 3.80
C GLY A 345 19.30 -16.58 2.36
N SER A 346 19.68 -17.68 1.73
CA SER A 346 20.18 -17.68 0.36
C SER A 346 19.10 -17.93 -0.69
N ALA A 347 17.85 -18.21 -0.26
CA ALA A 347 16.75 -18.50 -1.17
C ALA A 347 16.34 -17.25 -1.95
N PRO A 348 16.21 -17.36 -3.30
CA PRO A 348 15.67 -16.25 -4.08
C PRO A 348 14.20 -15.98 -3.73
N ALA A 349 13.69 -14.80 -4.06
CA ALA A 349 12.35 -14.36 -3.68
C ALA A 349 11.24 -15.30 -4.17
N ASP A 350 11.47 -16.00 -5.26
CA ASP A 350 10.52 -16.94 -5.84
C ASP A 350 10.72 -18.41 -5.40
N ALA A 351 11.55 -18.64 -4.40
CA ALA A 351 11.76 -20.00 -3.87
C ALA A 351 10.60 -20.47 -2.99
N LEU A 352 9.88 -19.52 -2.40
CA LEU A 352 8.64 -19.77 -1.68
C LEU A 352 7.47 -19.21 -2.47
N GLY A 353 6.43 -20.00 -2.65
CA GLY A 353 5.20 -19.58 -3.28
C GLY A 353 4.03 -19.65 -2.31
N ASN A 354 2.95 -18.95 -2.64
CA ASN A 354 1.67 -19.13 -1.97
C ASN A 354 1.78 -18.96 -0.45
N ILE A 355 2.56 -17.96 -0.01
CA ILE A 355 2.82 -17.71 1.42
C ILE A 355 1.52 -17.25 2.07
N LYS A 356 1.06 -17.94 3.11
CA LYS A 356 -0.23 -17.72 3.75
C LYS A 356 -0.09 -17.71 5.27
N LEU A 357 -0.96 -16.94 5.92
CA LEU A 357 -1.03 -16.88 7.38
C LEU A 357 -2.20 -17.72 7.88
N PHE A 358 -1.98 -18.42 8.97
CA PHE A 358 -3.00 -19.22 9.66
C PHE A 358 -3.06 -18.83 11.11
N VAL A 359 -4.26 -18.78 11.65
CA VAL A 359 -4.51 -18.59 13.10
C VAL A 359 -5.33 -19.79 13.54
N ASP A 360 -4.82 -20.52 14.54
CA ASP A 360 -5.45 -21.74 15.08
C ASP A 360 -5.78 -22.75 13.98
N GLY A 361 -4.89 -22.86 12.99
CA GLY A 361 -5.03 -23.79 11.88
C GLY A 361 -5.93 -23.32 10.75
N VAL A 362 -6.59 -22.17 10.89
CA VAL A 362 -7.49 -21.60 9.86
C VAL A 362 -6.74 -20.51 9.07
N GLN A 363 -6.76 -20.60 7.74
CA GLN A 363 -6.15 -19.57 6.90
C GLN A 363 -6.88 -18.24 7.10
N VAL A 364 -6.11 -17.16 7.26
CA VAL A 364 -6.64 -15.79 7.39
C VAL A 364 -6.16 -14.94 6.21
N GLY A 365 -7.09 -14.25 5.58
CA GLY A 365 -6.79 -13.38 4.44
C GLY A 365 -6.31 -14.12 3.20
N THR A 366 -5.66 -13.35 2.33
CA THR A 366 -5.09 -13.84 1.06
C THR A 366 -3.60 -14.18 1.24
N ALA A 367 -2.95 -14.61 0.16
CA ALA A 367 -1.50 -14.84 0.16
C ALA A 367 -0.74 -13.52 0.36
N ALA A 368 0.43 -13.61 0.95
CA ALA A 368 1.30 -12.46 1.24
C ALA A 368 1.69 -11.70 -0.03
N THR A 369 1.83 -10.39 0.11
CA THR A 369 2.51 -9.55 -0.88
C THR A 369 4.00 -9.50 -0.51
N MET A 370 4.87 -9.73 -1.49
CA MET A 370 6.31 -9.63 -1.27
C MET A 370 6.75 -8.17 -1.41
N GLY A 371 7.54 -7.68 -0.48
CA GLY A 371 8.05 -6.33 -0.49
C GLY A 371 9.38 -6.22 0.23
N THR A 372 9.93 -5.01 0.29
CA THR A 372 11.20 -4.75 1.00
C THR A 372 11.03 -3.62 2.02
N ILE A 373 11.66 -3.79 3.18
CA ILE A 373 11.79 -2.77 4.20
C ILE A 373 13.29 -2.65 4.50
N THR A 374 13.85 -1.47 4.36
CA THR A 374 15.28 -1.21 4.55
C THR A 374 16.16 -2.24 3.79
N GLY A 375 15.73 -2.59 2.56
CA GLY A 375 16.47 -3.54 1.71
C GLY A 375 16.31 -5.01 2.08
N SER A 376 15.60 -5.35 3.14
CA SER A 376 15.32 -6.74 3.53
C SER A 376 14.00 -7.20 2.93
N ASN A 377 13.93 -8.47 2.55
CA ASN A 377 12.71 -9.07 1.97
C ASN A 377 11.69 -9.38 3.06
N TYR A 378 10.43 -9.08 2.79
CA TYR A 378 9.31 -9.34 3.70
C TYR A 378 8.15 -9.98 2.96
N ALA A 379 7.50 -10.92 3.62
CA ALA A 379 6.16 -11.41 3.27
C ALA A 379 5.16 -10.60 4.11
N MET A 380 4.34 -9.79 3.45
CA MET A 380 3.47 -8.79 4.07
C MET A 380 2.01 -9.17 3.89
N PHE A 381 1.25 -9.09 4.99
CA PHE A 381 -0.19 -9.33 5.02
C PHE A 381 -0.90 -8.07 5.47
N ASP A 382 -1.93 -7.68 4.75
CA ASP A 382 -2.80 -6.55 5.10
C ASP A 382 -4.22 -7.07 5.35
N PHE A 383 -4.68 -6.94 6.58
CA PHE A 383 -6.03 -7.31 6.98
C PHE A 383 -6.85 -6.07 7.38
N ALA A 384 -6.39 -4.85 7.02
CA ALA A 384 -7.06 -3.62 7.47
C ALA A 384 -8.55 -3.57 7.05
N ALA A 385 -8.86 -4.09 5.85
CA ALA A 385 -10.23 -4.14 5.35
C ALA A 385 -11.10 -5.24 5.99
N ALA A 386 -10.46 -6.31 6.50
CA ALA A 386 -11.14 -7.44 7.14
C ALA A 386 -10.28 -7.97 8.30
N PRO A 387 -10.22 -7.24 9.41
CA PRO A 387 -9.34 -7.62 10.53
C PRO A 387 -9.70 -8.97 11.15
N VAL A 388 -8.66 -9.70 11.57
CA VAL A 388 -8.82 -11.00 12.20
C VAL A 388 -8.98 -10.82 13.71
N SER A 389 -10.08 -11.28 14.28
CA SER A 389 -10.31 -11.17 15.72
C SER A 389 -9.51 -12.24 16.45
N LEU A 390 -8.71 -11.82 17.44
CA LEU A 390 -8.02 -12.71 18.37
C LEU A 390 -8.67 -12.53 19.75
N SER A 391 -9.38 -13.55 20.20
CA SER A 391 -10.01 -13.55 21.54
C SER A 391 -8.94 -13.62 22.64
N THR A 392 -9.33 -13.43 23.89
CA THR A 392 -8.41 -13.69 25.00
C THR A 392 -8.08 -15.18 25.06
N GLY A 393 -6.81 -15.46 25.35
CA GLY A 393 -6.28 -16.83 25.37
C GLY A 393 -5.06 -16.98 24.49
N THR A 394 -4.65 -18.21 24.28
CA THR A 394 -3.49 -18.54 23.45
C THR A 394 -3.96 -18.95 22.05
N HIS A 395 -3.40 -18.31 21.05
CA HIS A 395 -3.61 -18.64 19.62
C HIS A 395 -2.31 -19.17 19.04
N THR A 396 -2.38 -20.07 18.09
CA THR A 396 -1.21 -20.48 17.29
C THR A 396 -1.23 -19.73 15.97
N VAL A 397 -0.15 -19.01 15.70
CA VAL A 397 0.00 -18.27 14.45
C VAL A 397 1.08 -18.97 13.62
N ASP A 398 0.70 -19.43 12.42
CA ASP A 398 1.59 -20.14 11.48
C ASP A 398 1.75 -19.36 10.19
N LEU A 399 2.99 -19.25 9.73
CA LEU A 399 3.29 -18.84 8.36
C LEU A 399 3.57 -20.09 7.54
N ARG A 400 2.76 -20.36 6.52
CA ARG A 400 2.93 -21.54 5.67
C ARG A 400 3.19 -21.13 4.23
N ALA A 401 4.01 -21.89 3.52
CA ALA A 401 4.39 -21.59 2.14
C ALA A 401 4.57 -22.89 1.35
N ASP A 402 4.41 -22.78 0.03
CA ASP A 402 4.81 -23.84 -0.89
C ASP A 402 6.30 -23.68 -1.20
N VAL A 403 7.08 -24.76 -1.05
CA VAL A 403 8.51 -24.75 -1.35
C VAL A 403 8.66 -25.05 -2.85
N VAL A 404 8.87 -23.98 -3.63
CA VAL A 404 8.87 -24.07 -5.11
C VAL A 404 10.24 -24.51 -5.64
N LYS A 405 11.30 -23.94 -5.07
CA LYS A 405 12.68 -24.20 -5.51
C LYS A 405 13.51 -24.75 -4.38
N GLY A 406 14.32 -25.77 -4.69
CA GLY A 406 15.35 -26.28 -3.82
C GLY A 406 16.66 -26.36 -4.59
N SER A 407 17.76 -26.18 -3.95
CA SER A 407 19.13 -26.39 -4.44
C SER A 407 20.07 -25.97 -3.33
N SER A 408 19.89 -26.55 -2.15
CA SER A 408 20.62 -26.15 -0.94
C SER A 408 20.40 -24.69 -0.54
N TYR A 409 19.27 -24.11 -0.96
CA TYR A 409 18.88 -22.77 -0.51
C TYR A 409 18.44 -22.83 0.95
N THR A 410 18.70 -21.75 1.68
CA THR A 410 18.21 -21.60 3.05
C THR A 410 17.21 -20.46 3.11
N VAL A 411 16.24 -20.58 4.01
CA VAL A 411 15.29 -19.52 4.33
C VAL A 411 14.92 -19.58 5.80
N THR A 412 14.86 -18.42 6.43
CA THR A 412 14.35 -18.24 7.80
C THR A 412 13.32 -17.12 7.77
N ALA A 413 12.14 -17.39 8.29
CA ALA A 413 11.11 -16.36 8.50
C ALA A 413 11.18 -15.86 9.95
N SER A 414 10.99 -14.55 10.13
CA SER A 414 11.06 -13.96 11.48
C SER A 414 10.17 -12.73 11.60
N ILE A 415 9.68 -12.49 12.79
CA ILE A 415 9.07 -11.21 13.20
C ILE A 415 10.19 -10.41 13.87
N GLN A 416 10.57 -9.27 13.34
CA GLN A 416 11.72 -8.49 13.80
C GLN A 416 11.34 -7.41 14.81
N GLN A 417 10.20 -6.78 14.61
CA GLN A 417 9.74 -5.64 15.41
C GLN A 417 8.39 -5.99 16.06
N ALA A 418 8.12 -5.38 17.20
CA ALA A 418 6.79 -5.51 17.84
C ALA A 418 5.66 -5.12 16.89
N SER A 419 5.90 -4.10 16.07
CA SER A 419 4.94 -3.58 15.09
C SER A 419 4.83 -4.41 13.80
N ASP A 420 5.63 -5.47 13.65
CA ASP A 420 5.45 -6.41 12.53
C ASP A 420 4.12 -7.17 12.64
N LEU A 421 3.57 -7.32 13.87
CA LEU A 421 2.19 -7.71 14.06
C LEU A 421 1.38 -6.44 14.31
N VAL A 422 0.52 -6.06 13.37
CA VAL A 422 -0.31 -4.87 13.48
C VAL A 422 -1.55 -5.23 14.29
N LEU A 423 -1.45 -5.04 15.60
CA LEU A 423 -2.48 -5.40 16.58
C LEU A 423 -3.25 -4.16 16.99
N TYR A 424 -4.56 -4.24 17.08
CA TYR A 424 -5.42 -3.07 17.34
C TYR A 424 -6.36 -3.37 18.50
N ASP A 425 -6.31 -2.52 19.52
CA ASP A 425 -7.25 -2.55 20.64
C ASP A 425 -8.47 -1.71 20.24
N GLY A 426 -9.55 -2.38 19.86
CA GLY A 426 -10.76 -1.73 19.37
C GLY A 426 -11.53 -0.95 20.44
N GLN A 427 -11.32 -1.24 21.72
CA GLN A 427 -11.98 -0.52 22.80
C GLN A 427 -11.33 0.86 23.02
N VAL A 428 -10.01 0.92 22.92
CA VAL A 428 -9.26 2.18 23.11
C VAL A 428 -9.07 2.90 21.76
N GLY A 429 -9.07 2.18 20.66
CA GLY A 429 -8.97 2.77 19.33
C GLY A 429 -7.53 2.99 18.87
N VAL A 430 -6.57 2.21 19.37
CA VAL A 430 -5.16 2.38 19.02
C VAL A 430 -4.51 1.03 18.66
N ASN A 431 -3.43 1.09 17.90
CA ASN A 431 -2.56 -0.07 17.73
C ASN A 431 -1.76 -0.30 19.02
N ILE A 432 -1.45 -1.57 19.30
CA ILE A 432 -0.68 -1.95 20.48
C ILE A 432 0.56 -2.74 20.07
N ALA A 433 1.63 -2.57 20.82
CA ALA A 433 2.88 -3.29 20.55
C ALA A 433 2.79 -4.72 21.08
N ALA A 434 3.20 -5.68 20.26
CA ALA A 434 3.42 -7.03 20.76
C ALA A 434 4.54 -7.01 21.81
N LEU A 435 4.44 -7.87 22.79
CA LEU A 435 5.43 -8.02 23.85
C LEU A 435 6.11 -9.39 23.72
N GLY A 436 7.29 -9.52 24.27
CA GLY A 436 7.97 -10.79 24.40
C GLY A 436 7.37 -11.65 25.50
N PRO A 437 7.89 -12.87 25.72
CA PRO A 437 7.40 -13.74 26.76
C PRO A 437 7.40 -13.07 28.15
N ALA A 438 6.39 -13.36 28.95
CA ALA A 438 6.18 -12.80 30.30
C ALA A 438 6.03 -11.27 30.31
N GLY A 439 5.62 -10.67 29.19
CA GLY A 439 5.31 -9.24 29.11
C GLY A 439 6.52 -8.31 29.07
N VAL A 440 7.71 -8.86 28.82
CA VAL A 440 8.91 -8.04 28.69
C VAL A 440 8.99 -7.46 27.26
N THR A 441 9.99 -6.60 27.05
CA THR A 441 10.23 -6.00 25.74
C THR A 441 10.34 -7.07 24.65
N TYR A 442 9.71 -6.83 23.52
CA TYR A 442 9.73 -7.74 22.38
C TYR A 442 11.16 -7.93 21.87
N THR A 443 11.53 -9.17 21.62
CA THR A 443 12.77 -9.52 20.92
C THR A 443 12.42 -10.27 19.65
N ALA A 444 13.27 -10.13 18.63
CA ALA A 444 13.02 -10.75 17.32
C ALA A 444 12.75 -12.27 17.51
N ASN A 445 11.72 -12.75 16.83
CA ASN A 445 11.26 -14.15 16.92
C ASN A 445 11.48 -14.82 15.56
N SER A 446 12.56 -15.60 15.45
CA SER A 446 12.94 -16.29 14.22
C SER A 446 12.48 -17.75 14.25
N GLY A 447 12.02 -18.22 13.09
CA GLY A 447 11.74 -19.64 12.88
C GLY A 447 13.03 -20.43 12.62
N ALA A 448 12.90 -21.76 12.38
CA ALA A 448 13.98 -22.63 11.97
C ALA A 448 14.48 -22.25 10.57
N GLU A 449 15.73 -22.55 10.33
CA GLU A 449 16.29 -22.38 8.98
C GLU A 449 15.88 -23.56 8.10
N UNK A 450 15.34 -23.45 6.95
CA UNK A 450 14.90 -24.44 6.14
C UNK A 450 15.84 -24.53 5.01
N UNK A 451 16.28 -25.50 4.70
CA UNK A 451 17.07 -25.76 3.68
C UNK A 451 16.30 -26.38 2.65
N UNK A 452 16.19 -25.98 1.72
CA UNK A 452 15.54 -26.47 0.67
C UNK A 452 16.37 -27.41 -0.03
N ASN A 453 15.99 -28.49 -0.27
CA ASN A 453 16.68 -29.56 -1.05
C ASN A 453 15.98 -29.74 -2.39
N HIS A 454 16.80 -30.03 -3.40
CA HIS A 454 16.29 -30.35 -4.73
C HIS A 454 15.68 -31.75 -4.70
N HIS A 455 14.42 -31.86 -5.07
CA HIS A 455 13.81 -33.17 -5.29
C HIS A 455 14.30 -33.70 -6.64
N GLN A 456 15.25 -34.64 -6.63
CA GLN A 456 15.62 -35.34 -7.85
C GLN A 456 14.49 -36.31 -8.19
N CYS A 457 13.69 -35.95 -9.21
CA CYS A 457 12.88 -36.97 -9.89
C CYS A 457 13.86 -37.91 -10.61
N ARG A 458 14.22 -39.00 -9.96
CA ARG A 458 14.85 -40.13 -10.67
C ARG A 458 13.76 -40.76 -11.55
N PHE A 459 13.79 -40.43 -12.83
CA PHE A 459 13.11 -41.23 -13.81
C PHE A 459 13.95 -42.48 -13.96
N SER A 460 13.51 -43.61 -13.37
CA SER A 460 14.05 -44.93 -13.68
C SER A 460 13.53 -45.29 -15.05
N PHE A 461 14.39 -45.17 -16.05
CA PHE A 461 14.12 -45.81 -17.34
C PHE A 461 14.35 -47.30 -17.12
N GLY A 462 13.26 -48.08 -17.02
CA GLY A 462 13.36 -49.53 -17.10
C GLY A 462 13.87 -49.91 -18.48
N ASN A 463 15.02 -50.55 -18.53
CA ASN A 463 15.48 -51.18 -19.74
C ASN A 463 14.57 -52.40 -20.04
N TYR A 464 13.91 -52.38 -21.19
CA TYR A 464 13.34 -53.54 -21.84
C TYR A 464 14.28 -53.98 -22.94
#